data_10b5141e7594d483df4e492b33d4a5a7
#
_entry.id   10b5141e7594d483df4e492b33d4a5a7
#
_cell.length_a   1.000
_cell.length_b   1.000
_cell.length_c   1.000
_cell.angle_alpha   90.00
_cell.angle_beta   90.00
_cell.angle_gamma   90.00
#
_symmetry.space_group_name_H-M   'P 1'
#
loop_
_entity.id
_entity.type
_entity.pdbx_description
1 polymer ?
#
loop_
_entity_poly.entity_id
_entity_poly.type
_entity_poly.pdbx_seq_one_letter_code
_entity_poly.pdbx_strand_id
1 'polypeptide(L)'
;MPRRLGALRPLGILIAALVVASVVVISRRPDTFTHAQFYAEDGRCSFADAYTLGPWQALFLPDQGHILMQPRLIALIAFPFGVASAPLIYNIFGLLFQVAPVAFFLSDRFRPVLRSIWWRAALCVVYLLIPSAELQVTAGNSQWHLAVLASLVLIAPTPKRLGWRVFDIGTLLLCALTGGFAYVLLPAALIWWWVRRQRWTGVEVAALGIGLVAQLYGMIVAARLHTSLVANLPDAFRDLAFIGSDHIILAGLFGEQAHTHVFVHGLPHGAVLAAGICVVGLAVVVFAALRAPWELRIFALIGFGIAGAGLASPLVPTGNNAWDVIAMAGDDRYFFMAELAWVVIILWALSRLPHPWLRAGGWALTAAAFASGLVLAWQYPPSQNYDWPQEAAQIVSAGSGGHVSVPIPPSPWQIIIPAPPGC
;
A
#
# COMPACT_ATOMS: atom_id res chain seq x y z
N MET A 1 7.45 -26.63 -34.84
CA MET A 1 7.40 -26.92 -33.41
C MET A 1 8.34 -26.09 -32.50
N PRO A 2 9.45 -25.46 -32.92
CA PRO A 2 10.35 -24.73 -31.99
C PRO A 2 9.80 -23.43 -31.41
N ARG A 3 8.75 -22.80 -32.00
CA ARG A 3 8.17 -21.55 -31.52
C ARG A 3 7.38 -21.66 -30.19
N ARG A 4 6.87 -22.84 -29.83
CA ARG A 4 6.09 -23.04 -28.59
C ARG A 4 6.98 -23.14 -27.34
N LEU A 5 8.19 -23.66 -27.42
CA LEU A 5 9.13 -23.79 -26.30
C LEU A 5 9.68 -22.42 -25.85
N GLY A 6 9.82 -21.46 -26.76
CA GLY A 6 10.26 -20.09 -26.44
C GLY A 6 9.23 -19.26 -25.65
N ALA A 7 7.94 -19.57 -25.79
CA ALA A 7 6.87 -18.88 -25.07
C ALA A 7 6.62 -19.44 -23.66
N LEU A 8 7.00 -20.69 -23.39
CA LEU A 8 6.82 -21.34 -22.09
C LEU A 8 7.84 -20.88 -21.04
N ARG A 9 9.06 -20.48 -21.47
CA ARG A 9 10.10 -19.98 -20.54
C ARG A 9 9.69 -18.73 -19.75
N PRO A 10 9.18 -17.64 -20.38
CA PRO A 10 8.80 -16.45 -19.63
C PRO A 10 7.60 -16.68 -18.70
N LEU A 11 6.66 -17.54 -19.08
CA LEU A 11 5.53 -17.92 -18.23
C LEU A 11 5.99 -18.72 -17.01
N GLY A 12 6.89 -19.68 -17.18
CA GLY A 12 7.45 -20.46 -16.08
C GLY A 12 8.22 -19.60 -15.07
N ILE A 13 9.00 -18.64 -15.54
CA ILE A 13 9.70 -17.67 -14.67
C ILE A 13 8.70 -16.84 -13.89
N LEU A 14 7.64 -16.37 -14.52
CA LEU A 14 6.62 -15.55 -13.87
C LEU A 14 5.87 -16.36 -12.80
N ILE A 15 5.46 -17.58 -13.09
CA ILE A 15 4.82 -18.47 -12.11
C ILE A 15 5.75 -18.73 -10.93
N ALA A 16 7.02 -19.08 -11.19
CA ALA A 16 8.00 -19.31 -10.15
C ALA A 16 8.19 -18.07 -9.27
N ALA A 17 8.27 -16.88 -9.87
CA ALA A 17 8.37 -15.61 -9.14
C ALA A 17 7.14 -15.33 -8.26
N LEU A 18 5.94 -15.62 -8.76
CA LEU A 18 4.70 -15.48 -7.97
C LEU A 18 4.65 -16.48 -6.81
N VAL A 19 5.05 -17.72 -7.03
CA VAL A 19 5.13 -18.72 -5.94
C VAL A 19 6.13 -18.27 -4.89
N VAL A 20 7.33 -17.85 -5.30
CA VAL A 20 8.35 -17.35 -4.37
C VAL A 20 7.84 -16.12 -3.60
N ALA A 21 7.23 -15.15 -4.31
CA ALA A 21 6.65 -13.96 -3.67
C ALA A 21 5.57 -14.34 -2.64
N SER A 22 4.68 -15.26 -2.99
CA SER A 22 3.63 -15.74 -2.08
C SER A 22 4.23 -16.45 -0.86
N VAL A 23 5.24 -17.30 -1.04
CA VAL A 23 5.94 -17.97 0.07
C VAL A 23 6.62 -16.94 0.98
N VAL A 24 7.28 -15.93 0.43
CA VAL A 24 7.90 -14.84 1.21
C VAL A 24 6.84 -14.12 2.04
N VAL A 25 5.75 -13.69 1.43
CA VAL A 25 4.68 -12.97 2.11
C VAL A 25 4.03 -13.81 3.21
N ILE A 26 3.67 -15.07 2.91
CA ILE A 26 3.04 -15.99 3.88
C ILE A 26 4.00 -16.30 5.04
N SER A 27 5.30 -16.47 4.76
CA SER A 27 6.30 -16.77 5.81
C SER A 27 6.47 -15.63 6.82
N ARG A 28 6.15 -14.39 6.43
CA ARG A 28 6.18 -13.21 7.32
C ARG A 28 4.94 -13.10 8.21
N ARG A 29 3.80 -13.64 7.75
CA ARG A 29 2.52 -13.58 8.46
C ARG A 29 1.72 -14.89 8.27
N PRO A 30 2.21 -16.04 8.77
CA PRO A 30 1.56 -17.35 8.54
C PRO A 30 0.19 -17.48 9.21
N ASP A 31 -0.04 -16.75 10.31
CA ASP A 31 -1.30 -16.75 11.06
C ASP A 31 -2.49 -16.33 10.19
N THR A 32 -2.30 -15.49 9.17
CA THR A 32 -3.36 -15.06 8.26
C THR A 32 -4.01 -16.21 7.47
N PHE A 33 -3.31 -17.34 7.31
CA PHE A 33 -3.84 -18.53 6.65
C PHE A 33 -4.12 -19.70 7.60
N THR A 34 -3.35 -19.83 8.68
CA THR A 34 -3.57 -20.92 9.66
C THR A 34 -4.71 -20.62 10.63
N HIS A 35 -4.97 -19.34 10.90
CA HIS A 35 -6.06 -18.84 11.76
C HIS A 35 -6.75 -17.67 11.08
N ALA A 36 -7.28 -17.92 9.86
CA ALA A 36 -7.90 -16.88 9.05
C ALA A 36 -9.06 -16.20 9.80
N GLN A 37 -8.96 -14.91 10.00
CA GLN A 37 -9.98 -14.05 10.61
C GLN A 37 -9.96 -12.67 9.94
N PHE A 38 -11.04 -11.92 10.09
CA PHE A 38 -11.07 -10.55 9.55
C PHE A 38 -10.11 -9.62 10.28
N TYR A 39 -9.68 -8.57 9.60
CA TYR A 39 -8.83 -7.54 10.17
C TYR A 39 -9.50 -6.16 10.02
N ALA A 40 -9.68 -5.45 11.12
CA ALA A 40 -10.18 -4.07 11.15
C ALA A 40 -11.44 -3.85 10.25
N GLU A 41 -11.34 -2.91 9.30
CA GLU A 41 -12.42 -2.52 8.37
C GLU A 41 -12.90 -3.67 7.48
N ASP A 42 -12.11 -4.71 7.26
CA ASP A 42 -12.51 -5.87 6.46
C ASP A 42 -13.77 -6.53 7.03
N GLY A 43 -13.77 -6.75 8.36
CA GLY A 43 -14.89 -7.34 9.05
C GLY A 43 -15.97 -6.33 9.42
N ARG A 44 -15.53 -5.21 10.03
CA ARG A 44 -16.47 -4.21 10.56
C ARG A 44 -17.27 -3.50 9.48
N CYS A 45 -16.65 -3.20 8.34
CA CYS A 45 -17.26 -2.40 7.30
C CYS A 45 -17.69 -3.24 6.10
N SER A 46 -16.75 -3.74 5.31
CA SER A 46 -17.09 -4.36 4.04
C SER A 46 -17.87 -5.67 4.19
N PHE A 47 -17.48 -6.53 5.16
CA PHE A 47 -18.22 -7.76 5.42
C PHE A 47 -19.56 -7.49 6.12
N ALA A 48 -19.58 -6.68 7.20
CA ALA A 48 -20.79 -6.42 7.97
C ALA A 48 -21.89 -5.75 7.14
N ASP A 49 -21.52 -4.76 6.29
CA ASP A 49 -22.45 -4.14 5.36
C ASP A 49 -23.00 -5.14 4.35
N ALA A 50 -22.12 -5.97 3.75
CA ALA A 50 -22.55 -6.98 2.80
C ALA A 50 -23.47 -8.04 3.41
N TYR A 51 -23.21 -8.43 4.68
CA TYR A 51 -24.04 -9.40 5.41
C TYR A 51 -25.40 -8.81 5.80
N THR A 52 -25.43 -7.52 6.23
CA THR A 52 -26.66 -6.86 6.71
C THR A 52 -27.56 -6.42 5.56
N LEU A 53 -27.01 -5.78 4.52
CA LEU A 53 -27.76 -5.12 3.47
C LEU A 53 -27.80 -5.93 2.17
N GLY A 54 -26.97 -6.94 2.07
CA GLY A 54 -26.70 -7.65 0.82
C GLY A 54 -25.50 -7.06 0.05
N PRO A 55 -24.70 -7.92 -0.61
CA PRO A 55 -23.40 -7.51 -1.17
C PRO A 55 -23.51 -6.53 -2.34
N TRP A 56 -24.59 -6.54 -3.11
CA TRP A 56 -24.82 -5.59 -4.20
C TRP A 56 -25.18 -4.19 -3.70
N GLN A 57 -25.95 -4.09 -2.62
CA GLN A 57 -26.33 -2.81 -2.02
C GLN A 57 -25.13 -2.18 -1.30
N ALA A 58 -24.31 -3.01 -0.65
CA ALA A 58 -23.10 -2.58 0.04
C ALA A 58 -22.00 -2.07 -0.89
N LEU A 59 -21.99 -2.47 -2.18
CA LEU A 59 -20.87 -2.24 -3.09
C LEU A 59 -20.47 -0.77 -3.25
N PHE A 60 -21.45 0.14 -3.24
CA PHE A 60 -21.22 1.58 -3.47
C PHE A 60 -21.38 2.43 -2.21
N LEU A 61 -21.54 1.82 -1.05
CA LEU A 61 -21.62 2.57 0.20
C LEU A 61 -20.29 3.28 0.48
N PRO A 62 -20.30 4.58 0.74
CA PRO A 62 -19.10 5.27 1.18
C PRO A 62 -18.75 4.88 2.62
N ASP A 63 -17.46 4.85 2.91
CA ASP A 63 -16.90 4.61 4.23
C ASP A 63 -15.96 5.75 4.58
N GLN A 64 -16.18 6.42 5.71
CA GLN A 64 -15.37 7.55 6.20
C GLN A 64 -15.05 8.60 5.11
N GLY A 65 -16.04 8.92 4.27
CA GLY A 65 -15.88 9.89 3.19
C GLY A 65 -15.23 9.34 1.91
N HIS A 66 -15.04 8.04 1.80
CA HIS A 66 -14.44 7.41 0.61
C HIS A 66 -15.27 6.24 0.10
N ILE A 67 -15.23 6.00 -1.21
CA ILE A 67 -15.66 4.74 -1.80
C ILE A 67 -14.51 3.75 -1.69
N LEU A 68 -14.76 2.58 -1.13
CA LEU A 68 -13.79 1.50 -0.96
C LEU A 68 -14.18 0.30 -1.84
N MET A 69 -14.09 0.48 -3.16
CA MET A 69 -14.56 -0.51 -4.13
C MET A 69 -13.88 -1.87 -3.99
N GLN A 70 -12.57 -1.90 -3.77
CA GLN A 70 -11.79 -3.15 -3.74
C GLN A 70 -12.22 -4.09 -2.59
N PRO A 71 -12.27 -3.71 -1.30
CA PRO A 71 -12.70 -4.61 -0.24
C PRO A 71 -14.19 -4.98 -0.37
N ARG A 72 -15.03 -4.11 -0.93
CA ARG A 72 -16.46 -4.39 -1.19
C ARG A 72 -16.66 -5.39 -2.34
N LEU A 73 -15.82 -5.35 -3.38
CA LEU A 73 -15.79 -6.40 -4.41
C LEU A 73 -15.34 -7.75 -3.83
N ILE A 74 -14.39 -7.74 -2.90
CA ILE A 74 -13.98 -8.96 -2.19
C ILE A 74 -15.15 -9.48 -1.35
N ALA A 75 -15.88 -8.62 -0.65
CA ALA A 75 -17.10 -8.99 0.08
C ALA A 75 -18.14 -9.65 -0.83
N LEU A 76 -18.40 -9.06 -2.00
CA LEU A 76 -19.31 -9.61 -3.01
C LEU A 76 -18.88 -11.02 -3.46
N ILE A 77 -17.58 -11.22 -3.70
CA ILE A 77 -17.05 -12.52 -4.11
C ILE A 77 -17.10 -13.53 -2.97
N ALA A 78 -16.81 -13.10 -1.74
CA ALA A 78 -16.80 -13.97 -0.57
C ALA A 78 -18.21 -14.39 -0.10
N PHE A 79 -19.23 -13.57 -0.36
CA PHE A 79 -20.59 -13.75 0.14
C PHE A 79 -21.19 -15.14 -0.11
N PRO A 80 -21.12 -15.74 -1.32
CA PRO A 80 -21.70 -17.05 -1.59
C PRO A 80 -21.00 -18.22 -0.86
N PHE A 81 -19.81 -18.01 -0.32
CA PHE A 81 -19.04 -19.06 0.38
C PHE A 81 -19.36 -19.13 1.87
N GLY A 82 -20.22 -18.23 2.38
CA GLY A 82 -20.67 -18.20 3.76
C GLY A 82 -19.69 -17.55 4.75
N VAL A 83 -20.20 -17.27 5.95
CA VAL A 83 -19.49 -16.49 6.99
C VAL A 83 -18.18 -17.15 7.42
N ALA A 84 -18.17 -18.46 7.60
CA ALA A 84 -17.00 -19.19 8.10
C ALA A 84 -15.79 -19.10 7.15
N SER A 85 -16.03 -19.08 5.83
CA SER A 85 -14.96 -19.07 4.81
C SER A 85 -14.56 -17.66 4.39
N ALA A 86 -15.36 -16.64 4.71
CA ALA A 86 -15.15 -15.29 4.22
C ALA A 86 -13.77 -14.72 4.57
N PRO A 87 -13.22 -14.81 5.80
CA PRO A 87 -11.90 -14.25 6.11
C PRO A 87 -10.77 -14.87 5.28
N LEU A 88 -10.83 -16.19 5.04
CA LEU A 88 -9.83 -16.86 4.22
C LEU A 88 -9.83 -16.29 2.77
N ILE A 89 -11.02 -16.02 2.23
CA ILE A 89 -11.14 -15.43 0.88
C ILE A 89 -10.59 -14.02 0.88
N TYR A 90 -10.87 -13.21 1.91
CA TYR A 90 -10.28 -11.87 2.06
C TYR A 90 -8.75 -11.93 2.09
N ASN A 91 -8.17 -12.84 2.87
CA ASN A 91 -6.72 -13.00 2.97
C ASN A 91 -6.10 -13.50 1.66
N ILE A 92 -6.78 -14.38 0.91
CA ILE A 92 -6.34 -14.79 -0.43
C ILE A 92 -6.30 -13.59 -1.38
N PHE A 93 -7.31 -12.73 -1.39
CA PHE A 93 -7.31 -11.52 -2.21
C PHE A 93 -6.26 -10.51 -1.73
N GLY A 94 -6.06 -10.36 -0.41
CA GLY A 94 -4.96 -9.58 0.15
C GLY A 94 -3.60 -10.02 -0.41
N LEU A 95 -3.34 -11.33 -0.38
CA LEU A 95 -2.13 -11.91 -0.98
C LEU A 95 -2.03 -11.65 -2.49
N LEU A 96 -3.12 -11.86 -3.24
CA LEU A 96 -3.14 -11.66 -4.70
C LEU A 96 -2.81 -10.20 -5.06
N PHE A 97 -3.39 -9.22 -4.38
CA PHE A 97 -3.07 -7.81 -4.59
C PHE A 97 -1.63 -7.48 -4.19
N GLN A 98 -1.11 -8.11 -3.15
CA GLN A 98 0.27 -7.90 -2.70
C GLN A 98 1.29 -8.47 -3.68
N VAL A 99 1.03 -9.59 -4.36
CA VAL A 99 1.97 -10.17 -5.33
C VAL A 99 1.75 -9.67 -6.77
N ALA A 100 0.63 -9.05 -7.08
CA ALA A 100 0.31 -8.54 -8.42
C ALA A 100 1.35 -7.54 -8.96
N PRO A 101 1.88 -6.56 -8.18
CA PRO A 101 2.95 -5.68 -8.63
C PRO A 101 4.20 -6.43 -9.08
N VAL A 102 4.57 -7.53 -8.40
CA VAL A 102 5.71 -8.39 -8.77
C VAL A 102 5.49 -9.01 -10.14
N ALA A 103 4.30 -9.58 -10.36
CA ALA A 103 3.95 -10.18 -11.65
C ALA A 103 4.03 -9.17 -12.79
N PHE A 104 3.46 -7.98 -12.60
CA PHE A 104 3.46 -6.93 -13.61
C PHE A 104 4.87 -6.41 -13.89
N PHE A 105 5.65 -6.14 -12.85
CA PHE A 105 7.00 -5.58 -12.96
C PHE A 105 7.99 -6.55 -13.62
N LEU A 106 7.86 -7.85 -13.38
CA LEU A 106 8.68 -8.87 -14.00
C LEU A 106 8.23 -9.21 -15.44
N SER A 107 7.01 -8.86 -15.84
CA SER A 107 6.49 -9.13 -17.15
C SER A 107 7.27 -8.40 -18.26
N ASP A 108 7.13 -8.88 -19.51
CA ASP A 108 7.70 -8.19 -20.69
C ASP A 108 7.11 -6.81 -20.93
N ARG A 109 5.97 -6.52 -20.30
CA ARG A 109 5.29 -5.24 -20.37
C ARG A 109 6.14 -4.11 -19.77
N PHE A 110 6.91 -4.40 -18.70
CA PHE A 110 7.76 -3.43 -18.02
C PHE A 110 9.21 -3.39 -18.55
N ARG A 111 9.60 -4.37 -19.40
CA ARG A 111 10.94 -4.45 -19.96
C ARG A 111 11.44 -3.17 -20.68
N PRO A 112 10.61 -2.39 -21.40
CA PRO A 112 11.08 -1.15 -22.02
C PRO A 112 11.47 -0.05 -21.02
N VAL A 113 10.87 -0.03 -19.82
CA VAL A 113 11.21 0.90 -18.74
C VAL A 113 12.51 0.49 -18.05
N LEU A 114 12.61 -0.80 -17.67
CA LEU A 114 13.81 -1.34 -17.04
C LEU A 114 14.20 -2.66 -17.71
N ARG A 115 15.22 -2.62 -18.56
CA ARG A 115 15.61 -3.77 -19.42
C ARG A 115 16.13 -4.96 -18.62
N SER A 116 16.93 -4.72 -17.58
CA SER A 116 17.56 -5.76 -16.79
C SER A 116 16.55 -6.51 -15.93
N ILE A 117 16.42 -7.83 -16.16
CA ILE A 117 15.56 -8.69 -15.32
C ILE A 117 16.09 -8.76 -13.89
N TRP A 118 17.40 -8.72 -13.71
CA TRP A 118 18.03 -8.75 -12.39
C TRP A 118 17.71 -7.53 -11.56
N TRP A 119 17.74 -6.34 -12.16
CA TRP A 119 17.30 -5.12 -11.48
C TRP A 119 15.81 -5.15 -11.17
N ARG A 120 14.98 -5.68 -12.08
CA ARG A 120 13.56 -5.84 -11.80
C ARG A 120 13.33 -6.82 -10.65
N ALA A 121 14.03 -7.95 -10.63
CA ALA A 121 13.96 -8.91 -9.53
C ALA A 121 14.44 -8.31 -8.20
N ALA A 122 15.56 -7.58 -8.20
CA ALA A 122 16.05 -6.90 -6.99
C ALA A 122 15.04 -5.89 -6.43
N LEU A 123 14.39 -5.09 -7.29
CA LEU A 123 13.36 -4.15 -6.86
C LEU A 123 12.07 -4.85 -6.40
N CYS A 124 11.73 -6.02 -6.97
CA CYS A 124 10.66 -6.87 -6.43
C CYS A 124 10.98 -7.38 -5.02
N VAL A 125 12.23 -7.77 -4.77
CA VAL A 125 12.69 -8.17 -3.43
C VAL A 125 12.57 -6.99 -2.46
N VAL A 126 13.04 -5.81 -2.85
CA VAL A 126 12.86 -4.59 -2.03
C VAL A 126 11.40 -4.36 -1.71
N TYR A 127 10.51 -4.39 -2.71
CA TYR A 127 9.07 -4.20 -2.53
C TYR A 127 8.44 -5.22 -1.56
N LEU A 128 8.77 -6.51 -1.70
CA LEU A 128 8.23 -7.57 -0.85
C LEU A 128 8.73 -7.52 0.59
N LEU A 129 9.90 -6.93 0.80
CA LEU A 129 10.60 -6.93 2.07
C LEU A 129 10.54 -5.59 2.82
N ILE A 130 10.06 -4.49 2.17
CA ILE A 130 9.77 -3.25 2.89
C ILE A 130 8.84 -3.59 4.06
N PRO A 131 9.19 -3.13 5.27
CA PRO A 131 8.43 -3.47 6.46
C PRO A 131 7.11 -2.72 6.47
N SER A 132 6.04 -3.44 6.68
CA SER A 132 4.73 -2.88 7.00
C SER A 132 3.82 -4.02 7.48
N ALA A 133 3.71 -4.21 8.78
CA ALA A 133 2.90 -5.26 9.39
C ALA A 133 1.42 -5.14 9.04
N GLU A 134 0.90 -3.92 9.00
CA GLU A 134 -0.50 -3.64 8.71
C GLU A 134 -0.92 -4.02 7.28
N LEU A 135 0.02 -3.99 6.33
CA LEU A 135 -0.26 -4.25 4.93
C LEU A 135 -0.18 -5.74 4.55
N GLN A 136 0.28 -6.59 5.49
CA GLN A 136 0.52 -8.00 5.18
C GLN A 136 -0.80 -8.79 5.12
N VAL A 137 -1.18 -9.19 3.90
CA VAL A 137 -2.27 -10.14 3.62
C VAL A 137 -3.66 -9.67 4.11
N THR A 138 -3.87 -8.40 4.37
CA THR A 138 -5.17 -7.84 4.72
C THR A 138 -5.86 -7.30 3.47
N ALA A 139 -7.15 -7.59 3.30
CA ALA A 139 -7.88 -7.19 2.09
C ALA A 139 -8.01 -5.66 2.01
N GLY A 140 -8.46 -4.98 3.06
CA GLY A 140 -8.62 -3.53 3.09
C GLY A 140 -7.31 -2.81 2.84
N ASN A 141 -6.25 -3.20 3.55
CA ASN A 141 -4.95 -2.56 3.36
C ASN A 141 -4.24 -2.98 2.07
N SER A 142 -4.70 -4.01 1.35
CA SER A 142 -4.12 -4.36 0.04
C SER A 142 -4.36 -3.29 -1.05
N GLN A 143 -5.20 -2.29 -0.77
CA GLN A 143 -5.33 -1.08 -1.60
C GLN A 143 -3.99 -0.34 -1.80
N TRP A 144 -3.07 -0.38 -0.84
CA TRP A 144 -1.74 0.21 -0.97
C TRP A 144 -0.88 -0.53 -1.99
N HIS A 145 -0.97 -1.87 -2.04
CA HIS A 145 -0.35 -2.69 -3.08
C HIS A 145 -1.00 -2.47 -4.45
N LEU A 146 -2.30 -2.24 -4.48
CA LEU A 146 -3.02 -1.83 -5.69
C LEU A 146 -2.54 -0.46 -6.19
N ALA A 147 -2.22 0.49 -5.29
CA ALA A 147 -1.64 1.78 -5.66
C ALA A 147 -0.23 1.65 -6.25
N VAL A 148 0.61 0.72 -5.74
CA VAL A 148 1.88 0.35 -6.39
C VAL A 148 1.64 -0.16 -7.80
N LEU A 149 0.71 -1.11 -7.97
CA LEU A 149 0.37 -1.67 -9.29
C LEU A 149 -0.14 -0.58 -10.25
N ALA A 150 -1.03 0.30 -9.80
CA ALA A 150 -1.55 1.42 -10.57
C ALA A 150 -0.44 2.39 -11.00
N SER A 151 0.51 2.67 -10.10
CA SER A 151 1.69 3.49 -10.40
C SER A 151 2.58 2.84 -11.46
N LEU A 152 2.81 1.53 -11.37
CA LEU A 152 3.57 0.77 -12.37
C LEU A 152 2.85 0.73 -13.72
N VAL A 153 1.53 0.59 -13.73
CA VAL A 153 0.70 0.64 -14.95
C VAL A 153 0.83 2.00 -15.62
N LEU A 154 0.72 3.08 -14.86
CA LEU A 154 0.77 4.45 -15.36
C LEU A 154 2.12 4.77 -16.04
N ILE A 155 3.24 4.33 -15.44
CA ILE A 155 4.58 4.58 -16.00
C ILE A 155 4.99 3.58 -17.08
N ALA A 156 4.27 2.46 -17.24
CA ALA A 156 4.53 1.47 -18.27
C ALA A 156 4.28 2.03 -19.70
N PRO A 157 4.88 1.45 -20.74
CA PRO A 157 4.60 1.84 -22.12
C PRO A 157 3.14 1.59 -22.51
N THR A 158 2.65 2.31 -23.53
CA THR A 158 1.30 2.13 -24.08
C THR A 158 1.03 0.67 -24.47
N PRO A 159 -0.10 0.07 -24.02
CA PRO A 159 -0.43 -1.30 -24.31
C PRO A 159 -0.83 -1.52 -25.77
N LYS A 160 -0.24 -2.55 -26.40
CA LYS A 160 -0.56 -2.91 -27.79
C LYS A 160 -1.73 -3.90 -27.91
N ARG A 161 -1.91 -4.78 -26.89
CA ARG A 161 -2.93 -5.81 -26.87
C ARG A 161 -4.16 -5.36 -26.09
N LEU A 162 -5.36 -5.74 -26.54
CA LEU A 162 -6.60 -5.41 -25.86
C LEU A 162 -6.61 -5.87 -24.40
N GLY A 163 -6.14 -7.09 -24.11
CA GLY A 163 -6.08 -7.60 -22.72
C GLY A 163 -5.28 -6.69 -21.78
N TRP A 164 -4.15 -6.16 -22.25
CA TRP A 164 -3.38 -5.19 -21.46
C TRP A 164 -4.08 -3.84 -21.32
N ARG A 165 -4.86 -3.40 -22.33
CA ARG A 165 -5.66 -2.17 -22.23
C ARG A 165 -6.75 -2.31 -21.17
N VAL A 166 -7.46 -3.44 -21.17
CA VAL A 166 -8.48 -3.76 -20.17
C VAL A 166 -7.86 -3.84 -18.77
N PHE A 167 -6.71 -4.50 -18.65
CA PHE A 167 -5.97 -4.61 -17.39
C PHE A 167 -5.54 -3.23 -16.87
N ASP A 168 -4.93 -2.37 -17.71
CA ASP A 168 -4.48 -1.05 -17.32
C ASP A 168 -5.66 -0.19 -16.81
N ILE A 169 -6.74 -0.11 -17.58
CA ILE A 169 -7.92 0.70 -17.20
C ILE A 169 -8.63 0.10 -15.98
N GLY A 170 -8.79 -1.22 -15.92
CA GLY A 170 -9.39 -1.89 -14.76
C GLY A 170 -8.60 -1.66 -13.48
N THR A 171 -7.26 -1.74 -13.54
CA THR A 171 -6.39 -1.45 -12.39
C THR A 171 -6.50 0.02 -11.95
N LEU A 172 -6.44 0.97 -12.88
CA LEU A 172 -6.53 2.39 -12.56
C LEU A 172 -7.90 2.77 -12.02
N LEU A 173 -8.98 2.27 -12.61
CA LEU A 173 -10.34 2.49 -12.10
C LEU A 173 -10.54 1.88 -10.72
N LEU A 174 -10.12 0.61 -10.53
CA LEU A 174 -10.24 -0.04 -9.23
C LEU A 174 -9.48 0.71 -8.15
N CYS A 175 -8.25 1.13 -8.43
CA CYS A 175 -7.44 1.92 -7.51
C CYS A 175 -8.08 3.29 -7.22
N ALA A 176 -8.56 3.99 -8.26
CA ALA A 176 -9.16 5.31 -8.11
C ALA A 176 -10.52 5.28 -7.39
N LEU A 177 -11.25 4.15 -7.48
CA LEU A 177 -12.49 3.91 -6.74
C LEU A 177 -12.26 3.30 -5.35
N THR A 178 -10.99 3.15 -4.93
CA THR A 178 -10.65 2.57 -3.64
C THR A 178 -9.83 3.56 -2.82
N GLY A 179 -10.48 4.28 -1.91
CA GLY A 179 -9.82 5.28 -1.07
C GLY A 179 -9.33 6.52 -1.82
N GLY A 180 -8.51 7.32 -1.16
CA GLY A 180 -8.06 8.63 -1.64
C GLY A 180 -6.99 8.64 -2.73
N PHE A 181 -6.62 7.51 -3.33
CA PHE A 181 -5.49 7.43 -4.28
C PHE A 181 -5.70 8.26 -5.55
N ALA A 182 -6.96 8.47 -5.97
CA ALA A 182 -7.29 9.29 -7.13
C ALA A 182 -6.78 10.74 -7.00
N TYR A 183 -6.76 11.29 -5.78
CA TYR A 183 -6.28 12.66 -5.51
C TYR A 183 -4.79 12.86 -5.86
N VAL A 184 -4.00 11.80 -5.77
CA VAL A 184 -2.56 11.82 -6.05
C VAL A 184 -2.25 11.28 -7.45
N LEU A 185 -2.89 10.18 -7.83
CA LEU A 185 -2.63 9.54 -9.13
C LEU A 185 -3.05 10.43 -10.31
N LEU A 186 -4.17 11.16 -10.20
CA LEU A 186 -4.64 12.00 -11.29
C LEU A 186 -3.68 13.17 -11.60
N PRO A 187 -3.23 13.99 -10.64
CA PRO A 187 -2.22 15.01 -10.90
C PRO A 187 -0.92 14.44 -11.50
N ALA A 188 -0.45 13.31 -10.97
CA ALA A 188 0.73 12.63 -11.51
C ALA A 188 0.52 12.15 -12.95
N ALA A 189 -0.67 11.60 -13.26
CA ALA A 189 -1.05 11.19 -14.61
C ALA A 189 -1.17 12.37 -15.58
N LEU A 190 -1.67 13.52 -15.13
CA LEU A 190 -1.72 14.76 -15.93
C LEU A 190 -0.32 15.26 -16.29
N ILE A 191 0.61 15.28 -15.32
CA ILE A 191 2.01 15.61 -15.58
C ILE A 191 2.60 14.59 -16.55
N TRP A 192 2.36 13.31 -16.35
CA TRP A 192 2.85 12.25 -17.22
C TRP A 192 2.29 12.32 -18.63
N TRP A 193 0.99 12.65 -18.77
CA TRP A 193 0.38 12.90 -20.07
C TRP A 193 0.99 14.12 -20.76
N TRP A 194 1.24 15.20 -20.04
CA TRP A 194 1.92 16.37 -20.57
C TRP A 194 3.32 16.06 -21.11
N VAL A 195 4.06 15.19 -20.42
CA VAL A 195 5.40 14.72 -20.83
C VAL A 195 5.34 13.80 -22.04
N ARG A 196 4.45 12.80 -22.02
CA ARG A 196 4.38 11.75 -23.05
C ARG A 196 3.60 12.16 -24.29
N ARG A 197 2.60 13.01 -24.15
CA ARG A 197 1.68 13.44 -25.21
C ARG A 197 0.99 12.29 -25.97
N GLN A 198 0.79 11.15 -25.32
CA GLN A 198 0.19 9.97 -25.94
C GLN A 198 -1.32 9.93 -25.68
N ARG A 199 -2.13 9.56 -26.70
CA ARG A 199 -3.59 9.43 -26.56
C ARG A 199 -4.00 8.45 -25.49
N TRP A 200 -3.22 7.36 -25.33
CA TRP A 200 -3.51 6.32 -24.31
C TRP A 200 -3.38 6.89 -22.88
N THR A 201 -2.37 7.67 -22.60
CA THR A 201 -2.24 8.33 -21.30
C THR A 201 -3.41 9.27 -21.02
N GLY A 202 -4.01 9.88 -22.05
CA GLY A 202 -5.26 10.64 -21.91
C GLY A 202 -6.44 9.76 -21.48
N VAL A 203 -6.53 8.52 -21.96
CA VAL A 203 -7.55 7.54 -21.52
C VAL A 203 -7.31 7.15 -20.04
N GLU A 204 -6.04 6.95 -19.63
CA GLU A 204 -5.66 6.67 -18.24
C GLU A 204 -6.06 7.84 -17.32
N VAL A 205 -5.80 9.08 -17.74
CA VAL A 205 -6.25 10.31 -17.05
C VAL A 205 -7.76 10.35 -16.90
N ALA A 206 -8.52 10.03 -17.97
CA ALA A 206 -9.97 10.01 -17.91
C ALA A 206 -10.49 8.95 -16.92
N ALA A 207 -9.89 7.77 -16.88
CA ALA A 207 -10.23 6.72 -15.94
C ALA A 207 -10.02 7.16 -14.48
N LEU A 208 -8.88 7.80 -14.19
CA LEU A 208 -8.59 8.37 -12.87
C LEU A 208 -9.54 9.53 -12.52
N GLY A 209 -9.92 10.33 -13.51
CA GLY A 209 -10.91 11.42 -13.35
C GLY A 209 -12.29 10.91 -12.94
N ILE A 210 -12.74 9.80 -13.52
CA ILE A 210 -13.99 9.13 -13.11
C ILE A 210 -13.90 8.70 -11.64
N GLY A 211 -12.80 8.08 -11.24
CA GLY A 211 -12.57 7.70 -9.84
C GLY A 211 -12.55 8.90 -8.90
N LEU A 212 -11.90 10.01 -9.29
CA LEU A 212 -11.91 11.24 -8.50
C LEU A 212 -13.33 11.79 -8.29
N VAL A 213 -14.15 11.83 -9.32
CA VAL A 213 -15.57 12.29 -9.20
C VAL A 213 -16.32 11.40 -8.22
N ALA A 214 -16.13 10.09 -8.28
CA ALA A 214 -16.74 9.15 -7.35
C ALA A 214 -16.26 9.37 -5.90
N GLN A 215 -14.96 9.63 -5.68
CA GLN A 215 -14.45 9.95 -4.34
C GLN A 215 -14.98 11.28 -3.79
N LEU A 216 -15.09 12.30 -4.64
CA LEU A 216 -15.70 13.58 -4.24
C LEU A 216 -17.17 13.39 -3.83
N TYR A 217 -17.91 12.54 -4.55
CA TYR A 217 -19.27 12.15 -4.14
C TYR A 217 -19.27 11.49 -2.77
N GLY A 218 -18.38 10.52 -2.52
CA GLY A 218 -18.22 9.87 -1.22
C GLY A 218 -17.97 10.86 -0.08
N MET A 219 -17.12 11.86 -0.30
CA MET A 219 -16.85 12.93 0.69
C MET A 219 -18.07 13.81 0.99
N ILE A 220 -18.94 14.04 0.00
CA ILE A 220 -20.15 14.87 0.20
C ILE A 220 -21.22 14.08 0.98
N VAL A 221 -21.35 12.78 0.71
CA VAL A 221 -22.42 11.95 1.27
C VAL A 221 -22.08 11.44 2.69
N ALA A 222 -20.82 11.10 2.93
CA ALA A 222 -20.37 10.61 4.22
C ALA A 222 -19.48 11.65 4.90
N ALA A 223 -20.02 12.36 5.89
CA ALA A 223 -19.27 13.33 6.68
C ALA A 223 -18.07 12.66 7.37
N ARG A 224 -16.88 13.24 7.18
CA ARG A 224 -15.65 12.81 7.85
C ARG A 224 -15.46 13.60 9.15
N LEU A 225 -15.04 12.91 10.20
CA LEU A 225 -14.61 13.58 11.43
C LEU A 225 -13.29 14.32 11.15
N HIS A 226 -13.27 15.62 11.42
CA HIS A 226 -12.06 16.43 11.29
C HIS A 226 -11.26 16.39 12.59
N THR A 227 -10.01 15.99 12.49
CA THR A 227 -9.05 16.07 13.59
C THR A 227 -8.11 17.26 13.36
N SER A 228 -7.72 17.99 14.40
CA SER A 228 -6.68 19.00 14.25
C SER A 228 -5.34 18.33 13.96
N LEU A 229 -4.62 18.82 12.93
CA LEU A 229 -3.37 18.21 12.46
C LEU A 229 -2.22 18.46 13.44
N VAL A 230 -2.10 19.69 13.95
CA VAL A 230 -1.01 20.15 14.81
C VAL A 230 -1.49 21.18 15.82
N ALA A 231 -0.83 21.24 16.98
CA ALA A 231 -1.14 22.26 17.99
C ALA A 231 -0.58 23.64 17.61
N ASN A 232 0.63 23.66 17.07
CA ASN A 232 1.34 24.90 16.71
C ASN A 232 2.43 24.59 15.67
N LEU A 233 3.01 25.65 15.09
CA LEU A 233 4.04 25.54 14.06
C LEU A 233 5.33 24.85 14.52
N PRO A 234 5.93 25.13 15.68
CA PRO A 234 7.11 24.41 16.16
C PRO A 234 6.89 22.90 16.29
N ASP A 235 5.75 22.47 16.83
CA ASP A 235 5.41 21.04 16.91
C ASP A 235 5.26 20.44 15.50
N ALA A 236 4.64 21.16 14.57
CA ALA A 236 4.52 20.71 13.18
C ALA A 236 5.88 20.40 12.54
N PHE A 237 6.86 21.28 12.70
CA PHE A 237 8.21 21.05 12.17
C PHE A 237 8.93 19.88 12.85
N ARG A 238 8.77 19.75 14.16
CA ARG A 238 9.31 18.65 14.94
C ARG A 238 8.73 17.31 14.47
N ASP A 239 7.40 17.21 14.40
CA ASP A 239 6.69 15.99 14.05
C ASP A 239 6.98 15.58 12.60
N LEU A 240 7.00 16.52 11.66
CA LEU A 240 7.41 16.27 10.28
C LEU A 240 8.87 15.82 10.16
N ALA A 241 9.77 16.34 11.00
CA ALA A 241 11.15 15.89 11.03
C ALA A 241 11.25 14.43 11.50
N PHE A 242 10.52 14.06 12.54
CA PHE A 242 10.45 12.68 13.01
C PHE A 242 9.79 11.76 11.98
N ILE A 243 8.64 12.14 11.44
CA ILE A 243 7.96 11.37 10.39
C ILE A 243 8.88 11.15 9.19
N GLY A 244 9.51 12.20 8.69
CA GLY A 244 10.40 12.10 7.53
C GLY A 244 11.65 11.25 7.80
N SER A 245 12.28 11.42 8.98
CA SER A 245 13.48 10.66 9.34
C SER A 245 13.16 9.22 9.66
N ASP A 246 12.19 8.97 10.53
CA ASP A 246 11.97 7.65 11.11
C ASP A 246 11.07 6.80 10.22
N HIS A 247 9.89 7.31 9.80
CA HIS A 247 8.91 6.54 9.03
C HIS A 247 9.19 6.48 7.52
N ILE A 248 10.09 7.30 6.97
CA ILE A 248 10.40 7.23 5.53
C ILE A 248 11.87 6.84 5.31
N ILE A 249 12.82 7.64 5.88
CA ILE A 249 14.23 7.50 5.53
C ILE A 249 14.85 6.29 6.21
N LEU A 250 14.71 6.19 7.53
CA LEU A 250 15.29 5.10 8.32
C LEU A 250 14.49 3.81 8.18
N ALA A 251 13.15 3.89 8.21
CA ALA A 251 12.31 2.71 8.04
C ALA A 251 12.51 2.02 6.70
N GLY A 252 12.56 2.77 5.60
CA GLY A 252 12.83 2.21 4.29
C GLY A 252 14.18 1.49 4.18
N LEU A 253 15.16 1.84 5.04
CA LEU A 253 16.50 1.23 5.04
C LEU A 253 16.68 0.15 6.11
N PHE A 254 16.21 0.38 7.34
CA PHE A 254 16.48 -0.47 8.51
C PHE A 254 15.25 -1.24 8.99
N GLY A 255 14.11 -1.00 8.38
CA GLY A 255 12.86 -1.66 8.74
C GLY A 255 12.10 -0.98 9.87
N GLU A 256 10.93 -1.54 10.17
CA GLU A 256 9.95 -1.03 11.13
C GLU A 256 10.50 -0.90 12.57
N GLN A 257 11.49 -1.69 12.92
CA GLN A 257 12.16 -1.57 14.24
C GLN A 257 13.05 -0.33 14.36
N ALA A 258 13.41 0.31 13.25
CA ALA A 258 14.05 1.63 13.30
C ALA A 258 13.09 2.71 13.83
N HIS A 259 11.78 2.47 13.74
CA HIS A 259 10.76 3.29 14.41
C HIS A 259 10.75 3.18 15.92
N THR A 260 11.37 2.14 16.49
CA THR A 260 11.45 2.10 17.93
C THR A 260 12.18 3.34 18.36
N HIS A 261 11.44 4.23 18.97
CA HIS A 261 11.70 5.51 19.60
C HIS A 261 13.12 5.72 20.17
N VAL A 262 13.92 4.67 20.14
CA VAL A 262 15.25 4.57 20.68
C VAL A 262 16.26 5.33 19.81
N PHE A 263 16.06 5.40 18.49
CA PHE A 263 17.12 5.94 17.64
C PHE A 263 17.13 7.47 17.57
N VAL A 264 16.01 8.11 17.34
CA VAL A 264 16.00 9.56 17.19
C VAL A 264 15.23 10.26 18.32
N HIS A 265 14.05 9.75 18.71
CA HIS A 265 13.25 10.33 19.80
C HIS A 265 13.90 10.22 21.19
N GLY A 266 14.60 9.14 21.46
CA GLY A 266 15.27 8.90 22.76
C GLY A 266 16.61 9.59 22.94
N LEU A 267 17.16 10.24 21.89
CA LEU A 267 18.47 10.88 21.95
C LEU A 267 18.36 12.35 22.43
N PRO A 268 19.33 12.83 23.21
CA PRO A 268 19.50 14.26 23.41
C PRO A 268 19.61 14.97 22.05
N HIS A 269 18.78 16.00 21.81
CA HIS A 269 18.70 16.71 20.53
C HIS A 269 18.16 15.87 19.35
N GLY A 270 17.33 14.83 19.59
CA GLY A 270 16.77 13.97 18.57
C GLY A 270 16.07 14.74 17.43
N ALA A 271 15.32 15.78 17.73
CA ALA A 271 14.65 16.62 16.72
C ALA A 271 15.64 17.30 15.74
N VAL A 272 16.82 17.73 16.24
CA VAL A 272 17.85 18.34 15.39
C VAL A 272 18.48 17.28 14.48
N LEU A 273 18.72 16.08 15.01
CA LEU A 273 19.23 14.96 14.22
C LEU A 273 18.20 14.55 13.16
N ALA A 274 16.93 14.41 13.52
CA ALA A 274 15.83 14.11 12.59
C ALA A 274 15.76 15.14 11.45
N ALA A 275 15.80 16.43 11.79
CA ALA A 275 15.83 17.50 10.81
C ALA A 275 17.05 17.42 9.88
N GLY A 276 18.24 17.10 10.43
CA GLY A 276 19.46 16.89 9.64
C GLY A 276 19.32 15.72 8.65
N ILE A 277 18.76 14.59 9.10
CA ILE A 277 18.47 13.43 8.23
C ILE A 277 17.49 13.81 7.13
N CYS A 278 16.41 14.55 7.48
CA CYS A 278 15.44 15.02 6.49
C CYS A 278 16.06 15.97 5.46
N VAL A 279 16.94 16.88 5.85
CA VAL A 279 17.64 17.80 4.92
C VAL A 279 18.50 17.01 3.92
N VAL A 280 19.25 16.00 4.40
CA VAL A 280 20.04 15.12 3.52
C VAL A 280 19.13 14.32 2.60
N GLY A 281 18.06 13.73 3.15
CA GLY A 281 17.07 12.98 2.36
C GLY A 281 16.42 13.86 1.29
N LEU A 282 15.98 15.05 1.65
CA LEU A 282 15.40 16.01 0.72
C LEU A 282 16.38 16.39 -0.41
N ALA A 283 17.66 16.59 -0.10
CA ALA A 283 18.67 16.88 -1.12
C ALA A 283 18.80 15.73 -2.14
N VAL A 284 18.72 14.46 -1.68
CA VAL A 284 18.72 13.28 -2.56
C VAL A 284 17.45 13.21 -3.40
N VAL A 285 16.28 13.48 -2.82
CA VAL A 285 15.00 13.52 -3.54
C VAL A 285 14.99 14.63 -4.59
N VAL A 286 15.47 15.82 -4.25
CA VAL A 286 15.60 16.95 -5.21
C VAL A 286 16.58 16.61 -6.33
N PHE A 287 17.71 15.98 -6.01
CA PHE A 287 18.65 15.50 -7.03
C PHE A 287 17.97 14.52 -8.00
N ALA A 288 17.19 13.58 -7.48
CA ALA A 288 16.42 12.64 -8.29
C ALA A 288 15.34 13.36 -9.13
N ALA A 289 14.60 14.29 -8.54
CA ALA A 289 13.59 15.08 -9.25
C ALA A 289 14.18 15.86 -10.43
N LEU A 290 15.44 16.31 -10.33
CA LEU A 290 16.11 17.06 -11.39
C LEU A 290 16.79 16.15 -12.44
N ARG A 291 17.28 14.97 -12.05
CA ARG A 291 18.20 14.18 -12.89
C ARG A 291 17.70 12.76 -13.22
N ALA A 292 16.71 12.23 -12.51
CA ALA A 292 16.21 10.90 -12.75
C ALA A 292 15.37 10.79 -14.06
N PRO A 293 15.22 9.59 -14.62
CA PRO A 293 14.24 9.35 -15.67
C PRO A 293 12.83 9.75 -15.22
N TRP A 294 12.01 10.16 -16.16
CA TRP A 294 10.64 10.59 -15.85
C TRP A 294 9.80 9.52 -15.15
N GLU A 295 9.99 8.26 -15.49
CA GLU A 295 9.32 7.13 -14.84
C GLU A 295 9.57 7.10 -13.32
N LEU A 296 10.83 7.31 -12.91
CA LEU A 296 11.18 7.38 -11.49
C LEU A 296 10.65 8.65 -10.82
N ARG A 297 10.67 9.80 -11.54
CA ARG A 297 10.12 11.05 -11.01
C ARG A 297 8.62 10.94 -10.74
N ILE A 298 7.86 10.34 -11.68
CA ILE A 298 6.41 10.13 -11.51
C ILE A 298 6.14 9.13 -10.39
N PHE A 299 6.90 8.04 -10.30
CA PHE A 299 6.77 7.07 -9.22
C PHE A 299 7.04 7.72 -7.86
N ALA A 300 8.10 8.51 -7.74
CA ALA A 300 8.44 9.26 -6.53
C ALA A 300 7.36 10.31 -6.17
N LEU A 301 6.87 11.05 -7.16
CA LEU A 301 5.78 12.01 -6.97
C LEU A 301 4.52 11.33 -6.41
N ILE A 302 4.17 10.15 -6.91
CA ILE A 302 3.04 9.37 -6.39
C ILE A 302 3.33 8.91 -4.96
N GLY A 303 4.50 8.31 -4.70
CA GLY A 303 4.85 7.78 -3.38
C GLY A 303 4.83 8.87 -2.29
N PHE A 304 5.55 9.95 -2.49
CA PHE A 304 5.57 11.08 -1.54
C PHE A 304 4.23 11.84 -1.52
N GLY A 305 3.53 11.91 -2.66
CA GLY A 305 2.21 12.51 -2.74
C GLY A 305 1.16 11.76 -1.91
N ILE A 306 1.21 10.42 -1.90
CA ILE A 306 0.34 9.57 -1.06
C ILE A 306 0.65 9.79 0.42
N ALA A 307 1.92 9.81 0.82
CA ALA A 307 2.31 10.14 2.19
C ALA A 307 1.82 11.53 2.61
N GLY A 308 2.01 12.53 1.72
CA GLY A 308 1.51 13.89 1.95
C GLY A 308 -0.02 13.97 2.08
N ALA A 309 -0.76 13.21 1.26
CA ALA A 309 -2.22 13.13 1.35
C ALA A 309 -2.68 12.46 2.66
N GLY A 310 -1.98 11.40 3.10
CA GLY A 310 -2.21 10.77 4.39
C GLY A 310 -2.00 11.75 5.56
N LEU A 311 -0.93 12.52 5.52
CA LEU A 311 -0.64 13.55 6.53
C LEU A 311 -1.63 14.73 6.49
N ALA A 312 -2.15 15.07 5.31
CA ALA A 312 -3.13 16.15 5.18
C ALA A 312 -4.52 15.76 5.73
N SER A 313 -4.83 14.46 5.78
CA SER A 313 -6.13 13.97 6.23
C SER A 313 -6.01 12.59 6.88
N PRO A 314 -5.29 12.47 8.00
CA PRO A 314 -5.03 11.18 8.63
C PRO A 314 -6.29 10.63 9.31
N LEU A 315 -6.39 9.29 9.32
CA LEU A 315 -7.38 8.53 10.08
C LEU A 315 -6.70 8.07 11.38
N VAL A 316 -6.65 8.93 12.37
CA VAL A 316 -6.14 8.61 13.70
C VAL A 316 -7.26 8.73 14.74
N PRO A 317 -7.17 8.04 15.88
CA PRO A 317 -8.12 8.22 16.99
C PRO A 317 -8.26 9.69 17.35
N THR A 318 -9.48 10.11 17.68
CA THR A 318 -9.83 11.49 17.96
C THR A 318 -8.94 12.10 19.04
N GLY A 319 -8.20 13.12 18.71
CA GLY A 319 -7.32 13.87 19.61
C GLY A 319 -6.82 15.15 18.94
N ASN A 320 -6.20 16.00 19.71
CA ASN A 320 -5.49 17.16 19.21
C ASN A 320 -4.09 16.70 18.80
N ASN A 321 -3.56 17.11 17.67
CA ASN A 321 -2.24 16.78 17.14
C ASN A 321 -2.15 15.39 16.48
N ALA A 322 -2.84 15.22 15.37
CA ALA A 322 -2.75 13.97 14.58
C ALA A 322 -1.30 13.63 14.16
N TRP A 323 -0.48 14.62 13.87
CA TRP A 323 0.91 14.40 13.47
C TRP A 323 1.80 13.92 14.62
N ASP A 324 1.56 14.37 15.85
CA ASP A 324 2.26 13.86 17.03
C ASP A 324 1.92 12.38 17.26
N VAL A 325 0.65 12.00 17.11
CA VAL A 325 0.23 10.59 17.18
C VAL A 325 0.92 9.74 16.11
N ILE A 326 0.95 10.22 14.86
CA ILE A 326 1.63 9.52 13.76
C ILE A 326 3.13 9.42 14.01
N ALA A 327 3.77 10.52 14.43
CA ALA A 327 5.20 10.53 14.74
C ALA A 327 5.58 9.56 15.85
N MET A 328 4.67 9.29 16.80
CA MET A 328 4.92 8.45 17.97
C MET A 328 4.49 6.99 17.80
N ALA A 329 3.36 6.72 17.12
CA ALA A 329 2.67 5.43 17.20
C ALA A 329 2.58 4.66 15.86
N GLY A 330 3.05 5.24 14.76
CA GLY A 330 2.90 4.62 13.44
C GLY A 330 1.60 5.07 12.74
N ASP A 331 1.15 4.41 11.85
CA ASP A 331 0.23 4.44 10.72
C ASP A 331 1.08 4.26 9.46
N ASP A 332 1.98 3.28 9.52
CA ASP A 332 3.04 2.99 8.56
C ASP A 332 2.51 2.82 7.14
N ARG A 333 1.23 2.42 7.02
CA ARG A 333 0.56 2.32 5.72
C ARG A 333 0.66 3.59 4.88
N TYR A 334 0.62 4.79 5.48
CA TYR A 334 0.73 6.04 4.73
C TYR A 334 2.10 6.25 4.10
N PHE A 335 3.15 5.68 4.69
CA PHE A 335 4.54 5.89 4.29
C PHE A 335 5.09 4.81 3.38
N PHE A 336 4.45 3.64 3.29
CA PHE A 336 4.87 2.50 2.49
C PHE A 336 5.29 2.86 1.06
N MET A 337 4.49 3.65 0.35
CA MET A 337 4.81 4.08 -1.01
C MET A 337 5.98 5.07 -1.05
N ALA A 338 6.11 5.93 -0.03
CA ALA A 338 7.23 6.87 0.09
C ALA A 338 8.54 6.16 0.44
N GLU A 339 8.52 5.16 1.33
CA GLU A 339 9.65 4.29 1.65
C GLU A 339 10.14 3.55 0.41
N LEU A 340 9.22 2.93 -0.34
CA LEU A 340 9.55 2.24 -1.58
C LEU A 340 10.18 3.21 -2.58
N ALA A 341 9.61 4.39 -2.76
CA ALA A 341 10.16 5.42 -3.65
C ALA A 341 11.55 5.88 -3.17
N TRP A 342 11.72 6.08 -1.87
CA TRP A 342 12.99 6.45 -1.25
C TRP A 342 14.09 5.43 -1.52
N VAL A 343 13.85 4.15 -1.26
CA VAL A 343 14.83 3.08 -1.51
C VAL A 343 15.20 3.00 -2.99
N VAL A 344 14.21 3.11 -3.90
CA VAL A 344 14.47 3.12 -5.34
C VAL A 344 15.30 4.34 -5.76
N ILE A 345 15.04 5.52 -5.18
CA ILE A 345 15.82 6.75 -5.41
C ILE A 345 17.27 6.56 -4.95
N ILE A 346 17.49 6.00 -3.75
CA ILE A 346 18.85 5.72 -3.26
C ILE A 346 19.58 4.79 -4.20
N LEU A 347 18.99 3.65 -4.58
CA LEU A 347 19.61 2.68 -5.48
C LEU A 347 19.95 3.33 -6.85
N TRP A 348 19.05 4.18 -7.34
CA TRP A 348 19.30 4.94 -8.56
C TRP A 348 20.43 5.97 -8.37
N ALA A 349 20.41 6.76 -7.31
CA ALA A 349 21.44 7.77 -7.03
C ALA A 349 22.83 7.13 -6.87
N LEU A 350 22.94 6.03 -6.13
CA LEU A 350 24.18 5.27 -6.00
C LEU A 350 24.69 4.76 -7.36
N SER A 351 23.79 4.39 -8.27
CA SER A 351 24.19 3.97 -9.63
C SER A 351 24.87 5.08 -10.44
N ARG A 352 24.71 6.35 -10.03
CA ARG A 352 25.29 7.55 -10.69
C ARG A 352 26.63 7.99 -10.12
N LEU A 353 27.08 7.39 -9.04
CA LEU A 353 28.40 7.70 -8.48
C LEU A 353 29.52 7.45 -9.51
N PRO A 354 30.53 8.32 -9.57
CA PRO A 354 31.55 8.26 -10.63
C PRO A 354 32.42 6.99 -10.53
N HIS A 355 32.78 6.58 -9.33
CA HIS A 355 33.71 5.48 -9.12
C HIS A 355 32.99 4.15 -8.85
N PRO A 356 33.41 3.03 -9.49
CA PRO A 356 32.78 1.72 -9.29
C PRO A 356 32.84 1.23 -7.84
N TRP A 357 33.92 1.54 -7.11
CA TRP A 357 34.07 1.16 -5.70
C TRP A 357 33.08 1.93 -4.79
N LEU A 358 32.81 3.22 -5.08
CA LEU A 358 31.78 3.98 -4.36
C LEU A 358 30.38 3.40 -4.60
N ARG A 359 30.08 2.99 -5.85
CA ARG A 359 28.81 2.33 -6.17
C ARG A 359 28.66 1.00 -5.43
N ALA A 360 29.71 0.17 -5.51
CA ALA A 360 29.70 -1.13 -4.84
C ALA A 360 29.58 -0.99 -3.30
N GLY A 361 30.34 -0.08 -2.71
CA GLY A 361 30.27 0.24 -1.28
C GLY A 361 28.91 0.78 -0.86
N GLY A 362 28.32 1.70 -1.63
CA GLY A 362 26.98 2.24 -1.37
C GLY A 362 25.90 1.18 -1.45
N TRP A 363 25.93 0.31 -2.48
CA TRP A 363 24.97 -0.79 -2.58
C TRP A 363 25.15 -1.83 -1.46
N ALA A 364 26.39 -2.14 -1.10
CA ALA A 364 26.66 -3.06 0.01
C ALA A 364 26.16 -2.51 1.36
N LEU A 365 26.37 -1.22 1.63
CA LEU A 365 25.84 -0.56 2.82
C LEU A 365 24.31 -0.52 2.83
N THR A 366 23.68 -0.18 1.71
CA THR A 366 22.21 -0.19 1.59
C THR A 366 21.67 -1.62 1.79
N ALA A 367 22.29 -2.62 1.18
CA ALA A 367 21.88 -4.01 1.35
C ALA A 367 22.08 -4.50 2.79
N ALA A 368 23.19 -4.10 3.45
CA ALA A 368 23.45 -4.46 4.84
C ALA A 368 22.43 -3.80 5.80
N ALA A 369 22.12 -2.52 5.59
CA ALA A 369 21.09 -1.81 6.36
C ALA A 369 19.74 -2.51 6.21
N PHE A 370 19.33 -2.81 4.98
CA PHE A 370 18.07 -3.50 4.69
C PHE A 370 18.04 -4.91 5.28
N ALA A 371 19.13 -5.67 5.15
CA ALA A 371 19.25 -7.01 5.74
C ALA A 371 19.19 -6.99 7.27
N SER A 372 19.75 -5.97 7.92
CA SER A 372 19.71 -5.86 9.40
C SER A 372 18.27 -5.73 9.90
N GLY A 373 17.45 -4.93 9.25
CA GLY A 373 16.01 -4.81 9.55
C GLY A 373 15.25 -6.13 9.34
N LEU A 374 15.58 -6.86 8.28
CA LEU A 374 14.95 -8.15 7.97
C LEU A 374 15.28 -9.23 8.97
N VAL A 375 16.53 -9.33 9.40
CA VAL A 375 16.96 -10.33 10.39
C VAL A 375 16.26 -10.12 11.73
N LEU A 376 16.03 -8.86 12.09
CA LEU A 376 15.37 -8.50 13.36
C LEU A 376 13.83 -8.63 13.28
N ALA A 377 13.23 -8.49 12.12
CA ALA A 377 11.77 -8.41 11.92
C ALA A 377 11.26 -9.23 10.73
N TRP A 378 11.78 -10.46 10.54
CA TRP A 378 11.29 -11.30 9.45
C TRP A 378 9.81 -11.65 9.62
N GLN A 379 9.44 -12.14 10.79
CA GLN A 379 8.06 -12.48 11.13
C GLN A 379 7.42 -11.35 11.93
N TYR A 380 6.26 -10.95 11.49
CA TYR A 380 5.42 -10.04 12.26
C TYR A 380 4.75 -10.79 13.41
N PRO A 381 4.50 -10.11 14.54
CA PRO A 381 3.74 -10.70 15.63
C PRO A 381 2.39 -11.21 15.10
N PRO A 382 1.95 -12.42 15.48
CA PRO A 382 0.65 -12.93 15.07
C PRO A 382 -0.45 -12.05 15.66
N SER A 383 -1.53 -11.89 14.91
CA SER A 383 -2.75 -11.26 15.44
C SER A 383 -3.35 -12.10 16.55
N GLN A 384 -4.00 -11.43 17.51
CA GLN A 384 -4.79 -12.13 18.52
C GLN A 384 -5.81 -13.05 17.84
N ASN A 385 -5.81 -14.32 18.21
CA ASN A 385 -6.75 -15.29 17.69
C ASN A 385 -8.03 -15.26 18.54
N TYR A 386 -9.17 -14.95 17.90
CA TYR A 386 -10.50 -14.89 18.51
C TYR A 386 -11.35 -16.14 18.21
N ASP A 387 -10.75 -17.23 17.69
CA ASP A 387 -11.45 -18.45 17.31
C ASP A 387 -12.60 -18.20 16.31
N TRP A 388 -12.23 -17.76 15.11
CA TRP A 388 -13.19 -17.38 14.07
C TRP A 388 -14.32 -18.40 13.82
N PRO A 389 -14.12 -19.72 13.84
CA PRO A 389 -15.21 -20.69 13.72
C PRO A 389 -16.33 -20.48 14.74
N GLN A 390 -15.99 -20.16 15.99
CA GLN A 390 -16.97 -19.88 17.04
C GLN A 390 -17.69 -18.55 16.80
N GLU A 391 -16.94 -17.50 16.44
CA GLU A 391 -17.49 -16.18 16.12
C GLU A 391 -18.41 -16.23 14.90
N ALA A 392 -18.03 -16.96 13.87
CA ALA A 392 -18.86 -17.18 12.69
C ALA A 392 -20.18 -17.87 13.01
N ALA A 393 -20.16 -18.86 13.93
CA ALA A 393 -21.40 -19.55 14.38
C ALA A 393 -22.34 -18.60 15.12
N GLN A 394 -21.82 -17.65 15.91
CA GLN A 394 -22.63 -16.61 16.56
C GLN A 394 -23.30 -15.69 15.54
N ILE A 395 -22.55 -15.24 14.53
CA ILE A 395 -23.10 -14.39 13.45
C ILE A 395 -24.21 -15.14 12.69
N VAL A 396 -23.97 -16.40 12.32
CA VAL A 396 -24.94 -17.22 11.60
C VAL A 396 -26.19 -17.45 12.43
N SER A 397 -26.05 -17.73 13.73
CA SER A 397 -27.21 -17.98 14.64
C SER A 397 -28.04 -16.71 14.84
N ALA A 398 -27.45 -15.54 14.87
CA ALA A 398 -28.14 -14.27 14.97
C ALA A 398 -28.89 -13.91 13.67
N GLY A 399 -28.33 -14.29 12.51
CA GLY A 399 -28.84 -13.88 11.20
C GLY A 399 -28.61 -12.39 10.91
N SER A 400 -28.97 -11.96 9.71
CA SER A 400 -28.73 -10.57 9.25
C SER A 400 -29.55 -9.50 9.99
N GLY A 401 -30.66 -9.88 10.61
CA GLY A 401 -31.52 -8.98 11.40
C GLY A 401 -31.32 -9.09 12.92
N GLY A 402 -30.53 -10.05 13.40
CA GLY A 402 -30.22 -10.24 14.80
C GLY A 402 -29.09 -9.35 15.29
N HIS A 403 -29.04 -9.08 16.60
CA HIS A 403 -27.97 -8.27 17.20
C HIS A 403 -26.85 -9.16 17.68
N VAL A 404 -25.66 -9.01 17.11
CA VAL A 404 -24.45 -9.69 17.56
C VAL A 404 -23.23 -8.78 17.39
N SER A 405 -22.28 -8.87 18.32
CA SER A 405 -20.99 -8.21 18.23
C SER A 405 -19.90 -9.23 18.53
N VAL A 406 -18.98 -9.40 17.58
CA VAL A 406 -17.87 -10.34 17.70
C VAL A 406 -16.53 -9.62 17.53
N PRO A 407 -15.53 -9.92 18.39
CA PRO A 407 -14.23 -9.28 18.32
C PRO A 407 -13.44 -9.75 17.10
N ILE A 408 -12.64 -8.85 16.54
CA ILE A 408 -11.68 -9.14 15.47
C ILE A 408 -10.39 -8.35 15.71
N PRO A 409 -9.23 -8.79 15.17
CA PRO A 409 -8.00 -8.02 15.23
C PRO A 409 -8.04 -6.76 14.35
N PRO A 410 -7.25 -5.72 14.72
CA PRO A 410 -6.62 -5.55 16.03
C PRO A 410 -7.65 -5.10 17.09
N SER A 411 -7.40 -5.43 18.36
CA SER A 411 -8.26 -4.88 19.43
C SER A 411 -8.22 -3.35 19.45
N PRO A 412 -9.36 -2.65 19.64
CA PRO A 412 -10.69 -3.12 20.05
C PRO A 412 -11.71 -3.29 18.90
N TRP A 413 -11.31 -3.66 17.71
CA TRP A 413 -12.21 -3.82 16.57
C TRP A 413 -13.22 -4.95 16.76
N GLN A 414 -14.42 -4.75 16.24
CA GLN A 414 -15.53 -5.71 16.33
C GLN A 414 -16.37 -5.67 15.05
N ILE A 415 -16.88 -6.83 14.66
CA ILE A 415 -17.99 -6.91 13.70
C ILE A 415 -19.29 -6.69 14.48
N ILE A 416 -20.11 -5.79 14.03
CA ILE A 416 -21.42 -5.49 14.62
C ILE A 416 -22.48 -5.79 13.57
N ILE A 417 -23.44 -6.65 13.90
CA ILE A 417 -24.58 -6.97 13.05
C ILE A 417 -25.85 -6.59 13.84
N PRO A 418 -26.80 -5.83 13.24
CA PRO A 418 -26.68 -5.21 11.92
C PRO A 418 -25.61 -4.13 11.89
N ALA A 419 -24.97 -3.96 10.73
CA ALA A 419 -23.93 -2.95 10.57
C ALA A 419 -24.48 -1.55 10.88
N PRO A 420 -23.80 -0.75 11.74
CA PRO A 420 -24.21 0.63 11.96
C PRO A 420 -24.02 1.44 10.68
N PRO A 421 -24.88 2.41 10.41
CA PRO A 421 -24.74 3.24 9.22
C PRO A 421 -23.43 4.05 9.27
N GLY A 422 -22.64 3.92 8.21
CA GLY A 422 -21.34 4.61 8.09
C GLY A 422 -20.28 4.01 9.01
N CYS A 423 -19.50 3.17 8.50
CA CYS A 423 -18.41 2.53 9.22
C CYS A 423 -17.29 3.50 9.69
#